data_7095859fa5b728afe82e4c92653dfe2e
#
_entry.id   7095859fa5b728afe82e4c92653dfe2e
#
_cell.length_a   1.000
_cell.length_b   1.000
_cell.length_c   1.000
_cell.angle_alpha   90.00
_cell.angle_beta   90.00
_cell.angle_gamma   90.00
#
_symmetry.space_group_name_H-M   'P 1'
#
loop_
_entity.id
_entity.type
_entity.pdbx_description
1 polymer ?
#
loop_
_entity_poly.entity_id
_entity_poly.type
_entity_poly.pdbx_seq_one_letter_code
_entity_poly.pdbx_strand_id
1 'polypeptide(L)'
;MIKDLFIRQKQFFSNISLKKKFMSIIIALLFLMLAGFGIGMLLVRRSDDLLLYNSTRGTVVYSAQVLSDRLQTVENMTRIMLGDSVLQENLAIADDPDATHIDKNNAFTALGSAVPNYYYNFKDGTGMRYISLYNDSYVSRSDYVLSANVAPERIRHLLDAAHTADGAPAWVTDYCQDSGLFLCRDVRRAKDLKLDTLGTILVNVDLNELIADTTAQMDQSGTTRYILYKDGQEIFHTDTFPENELQSLN
;
A
#
# COMPACT_ATOMS: atom_id res chain seq x y z
N MET A 1 -7.35 0.38 68.46
CA MET A 1 -8.27 0.28 67.30
C MET A 1 -8.24 -1.08 66.58
N ILE A 2 -7.10 -1.59 66.09
CA ILE A 2 -7.03 -2.91 65.42
C ILE A 2 -7.21 -4.07 66.38
N LYS A 3 -6.66 -4.02 67.60
CA LYS A 3 -6.86 -5.01 68.67
C LYS A 3 -8.31 -5.15 69.12
N ASP A 4 -9.03 -4.06 69.22
CA ASP A 4 -10.46 -4.09 69.66
C ASP A 4 -11.36 -4.68 68.58
N LEU A 5 -11.04 -4.50 67.32
CA LEU A 5 -11.74 -5.15 66.20
C LEU A 5 -11.55 -6.68 66.23
N PHE A 6 -10.33 -7.13 66.51
CA PHE A 6 -10.01 -8.56 66.61
C PHE A 6 -10.71 -9.25 67.79
N ILE A 7 -10.82 -8.57 68.97
CA ILE A 7 -11.49 -9.10 70.16
C ILE A 7 -13.00 -9.18 69.91
N ARG A 8 -13.61 -8.18 69.27
CA ARG A 8 -15.05 -8.20 68.91
C ARG A 8 -15.36 -9.30 67.87
N GLN A 9 -14.50 -9.49 66.89
CA GLN A 9 -14.65 -10.62 65.94
C GLN A 9 -14.56 -11.98 66.63
N LYS A 10 -13.64 -12.15 67.58
CA LYS A 10 -13.47 -13.41 68.31
C LYS A 10 -14.68 -13.74 69.18
N GLN A 11 -15.31 -12.75 69.82
CA GLN A 11 -16.54 -12.95 70.60
C GLN A 11 -17.74 -13.20 69.72
N PHE A 12 -17.87 -12.57 68.57
CA PHE A 12 -18.94 -12.81 67.63
C PHE A 12 -18.89 -14.22 67.05
N PHE A 13 -17.70 -14.71 66.70
CA PHE A 13 -17.50 -16.10 66.22
C PHE A 13 -17.71 -17.18 67.32
N SER A 14 -17.51 -16.84 68.63
CA SER A 14 -17.69 -17.75 69.71
C SER A 14 -19.16 -18.16 69.91
N ASN A 15 -20.12 -17.26 69.74
CA ASN A 15 -21.54 -17.45 69.99
C ASN A 15 -22.36 -18.00 68.85
N ILE A 16 -21.75 -18.27 67.71
CA ILE A 16 -22.44 -18.82 66.52
C ILE A 16 -22.38 -20.32 66.53
N SER A 17 -23.53 -21.00 66.24
CA SER A 17 -23.59 -22.47 66.16
C SER A 17 -22.61 -23.01 65.12
N LEU A 18 -22.03 -24.17 65.34
CA LEU A 18 -21.03 -24.81 64.47
C LEU A 18 -21.46 -24.86 62.99
N LYS A 19 -22.75 -25.10 62.74
CA LYS A 19 -23.36 -25.14 61.41
C LYS A 19 -23.26 -23.78 60.68
N LYS A 20 -23.49 -22.69 61.39
CA LYS A 20 -23.37 -21.30 60.83
C LYS A 20 -21.93 -20.92 60.56
N LYS A 21 -20.97 -21.40 61.39
CA LYS A 21 -19.52 -21.18 61.13
C LYS A 21 -19.08 -21.86 59.86
N PHE A 22 -19.47 -23.10 59.65
CA PHE A 22 -19.17 -23.87 58.44
C PHE A 22 -19.76 -23.19 57.18
N MET A 23 -21.01 -22.76 57.28
CA MET A 23 -21.66 -22.04 56.19
C MET A 23 -20.99 -20.72 55.83
N SER A 24 -20.55 -19.95 56.83
CA SER A 24 -19.81 -18.70 56.61
C SER A 24 -18.46 -18.93 55.90
N ILE A 25 -17.74 -20.00 56.26
CA ILE A 25 -16.46 -20.34 55.63
C ILE A 25 -16.67 -20.75 54.16
N ILE A 26 -17.72 -21.55 53.89
CA ILE A 26 -18.06 -21.95 52.52
C ILE A 26 -18.42 -20.74 51.66
N ILE A 27 -19.23 -19.81 52.18
CA ILE A 27 -19.61 -18.59 51.47
C ILE A 27 -18.38 -17.72 51.19
N ALA A 28 -17.48 -17.56 52.19
CA ALA A 28 -16.24 -16.79 52.01
C ALA A 28 -15.32 -17.42 50.97
N LEU A 29 -15.18 -18.75 50.97
CA LEU A 29 -14.41 -19.48 49.95
C LEU A 29 -15.01 -19.29 48.55
N LEU A 30 -16.33 -19.37 48.46
CA LEU A 30 -17.06 -19.23 47.19
C LEU A 30 -16.89 -17.78 46.64
N PHE A 31 -16.93 -16.77 47.51
CA PHE A 31 -16.65 -15.38 47.15
C PHE A 31 -15.21 -15.18 46.67
N LEU A 32 -14.27 -15.83 47.33
CA LEU A 32 -12.85 -15.74 46.99
C LEU A 32 -12.57 -16.43 45.63
N MET A 33 -13.21 -17.55 45.35
CA MET A 33 -13.14 -18.21 44.04
C MET A 33 -13.77 -17.35 42.94
N LEU A 34 -14.94 -16.75 43.18
CA LEU A 34 -15.58 -15.83 42.22
C LEU A 34 -14.74 -14.59 41.92
N ALA A 35 -14.15 -13.99 42.95
CA ALA A 35 -13.25 -12.84 42.80
C ALA A 35 -12.00 -13.23 42.04
N GLY A 36 -11.38 -14.37 42.33
CA GLY A 36 -10.22 -14.88 41.60
C GLY A 36 -10.53 -15.17 40.12
N PHE A 37 -11.69 -15.78 39.85
CA PHE A 37 -12.15 -16.02 38.48
C PHE A 37 -12.39 -14.68 37.72
N GLY A 38 -13.04 -13.70 38.35
CA GLY A 38 -13.27 -12.39 37.76
C GLY A 38 -11.98 -11.66 37.40
N ILE A 39 -11.00 -11.65 38.31
CA ILE A 39 -9.68 -11.05 38.08
C ILE A 39 -8.94 -11.81 36.96
N GLY A 40 -8.98 -13.15 36.97
CA GLY A 40 -8.38 -13.98 35.94
C GLY A 40 -8.96 -13.68 34.57
N MET A 41 -10.28 -13.55 34.45
CA MET A 41 -10.95 -13.24 33.19
C MET A 41 -10.60 -11.82 32.68
N LEU A 42 -10.46 -10.86 33.57
CA LEU A 42 -10.03 -9.51 33.19
C LEU A 42 -8.57 -9.48 32.68
N LEU A 43 -7.68 -10.25 33.32
CA LEU A 43 -6.29 -10.36 32.88
C LEU A 43 -6.17 -11.06 31.51
N VAL A 44 -6.93 -12.12 31.28
CA VAL A 44 -6.98 -12.84 29.99
C VAL A 44 -7.48 -11.89 28.89
N ARG A 45 -8.60 -11.20 29.10
CA ARG A 45 -9.11 -10.23 28.11
C ARG A 45 -8.06 -9.16 27.77
N ARG A 46 -7.40 -8.59 28.77
CA ARG A 46 -6.37 -7.59 28.55
C ARG A 46 -5.16 -8.13 27.76
N SER A 47 -4.80 -9.38 28.04
CA SER A 47 -3.73 -10.08 27.29
C SER A 47 -4.12 -10.32 25.84
N ASP A 48 -5.36 -10.80 25.63
CA ASP A 48 -5.88 -11.07 24.29
C ASP A 48 -5.98 -9.79 23.46
N ASP A 49 -6.47 -8.68 24.03
CA ASP A 49 -6.53 -7.37 23.37
C ASP A 49 -5.13 -6.87 22.95
N LEU A 50 -4.13 -7.02 23.84
CA LEU A 50 -2.75 -6.65 23.53
C LEU A 50 -2.12 -7.54 22.46
N LEU A 51 -2.37 -8.84 22.50
CA LEU A 51 -1.88 -9.77 21.48
C LEU A 51 -2.52 -9.47 20.11
N LEU A 52 -3.84 -9.26 20.09
CA LEU A 52 -4.57 -8.90 18.88
C LEU A 52 -4.04 -7.60 18.28
N TYR A 53 -3.90 -6.56 19.12
CA TYR A 53 -3.36 -5.26 18.70
C TYR A 53 -1.94 -5.38 18.12
N ASN A 54 -1.05 -6.10 18.79
CA ASN A 54 0.32 -6.27 18.33
C ASN A 54 0.39 -7.11 17.03
N SER A 55 -0.44 -8.14 16.92
CA SER A 55 -0.55 -8.95 15.71
C SER A 55 -1.06 -8.12 14.53
N THR A 56 -2.16 -7.38 14.72
CA THR A 56 -2.73 -6.52 13.68
C THR A 56 -1.75 -5.43 13.25
N ARG A 57 -1.11 -4.76 14.22
CA ARG A 57 -0.08 -3.77 13.93
C ARG A 57 1.08 -4.35 13.12
N GLY A 58 1.55 -5.55 13.49
CA GLY A 58 2.60 -6.25 12.76
C GLY A 58 2.21 -6.50 11.30
N THR A 59 0.99 -6.97 11.07
CA THR A 59 0.45 -7.21 9.73
C THR A 59 0.37 -5.94 8.91
N VAL A 60 -0.14 -4.85 9.48
CA VAL A 60 -0.24 -3.55 8.78
C VAL A 60 1.13 -3.01 8.39
N VAL A 61 2.09 -3.03 9.32
CA VAL A 61 3.46 -2.57 9.06
C VAL A 61 4.12 -3.40 7.96
N TYR A 62 3.97 -4.72 8.00
CA TYR A 62 4.52 -5.60 6.99
C TYR A 62 3.86 -5.37 5.62
N SER A 63 2.53 -5.22 5.56
CA SER A 63 1.82 -4.90 4.32
C SER A 63 2.30 -3.58 3.71
N ALA A 64 2.46 -2.55 4.54
CA ALA A 64 2.97 -1.25 4.10
C ALA A 64 4.41 -1.37 3.54
N GLN A 65 5.26 -2.16 4.19
CA GLN A 65 6.63 -2.42 3.72
C GLN A 65 6.62 -3.13 2.37
N VAL A 66 5.83 -4.19 2.21
CA VAL A 66 5.72 -4.93 0.95
C VAL A 66 5.21 -4.03 -0.18
N LEU A 67 4.18 -3.21 0.08
CA LEU A 67 3.69 -2.24 -0.90
C LEU A 67 4.78 -1.24 -1.30
N SER A 68 5.51 -0.70 -0.32
CA SER A 68 6.62 0.22 -0.55
C SER A 68 7.71 -0.41 -1.42
N ASP A 69 8.12 -1.64 -1.12
CA ASP A 69 9.16 -2.36 -1.86
C ASP A 69 8.74 -2.63 -3.32
N ARG A 70 7.47 -2.94 -3.54
CA ARG A 70 6.91 -3.14 -4.89
C ARG A 70 6.87 -1.84 -5.69
N LEU A 71 6.41 -0.73 -5.09
CA LEU A 71 6.44 0.58 -5.74
C LEU A 71 7.89 1.04 -6.01
N GLN A 72 8.82 0.77 -5.08
CA GLN A 72 10.24 1.02 -5.30
C GLN A 72 10.81 0.20 -6.47
N THR A 73 10.30 -1.01 -6.71
CA THR A 73 10.67 -1.83 -7.87
C THR A 73 10.26 -1.15 -9.18
N VAL A 74 9.05 -0.56 -9.22
CA VAL A 74 8.59 0.22 -10.38
C VAL A 74 9.46 1.46 -10.60
N GLU A 75 9.83 2.18 -9.54
CA GLU A 75 10.76 3.31 -9.66
C GLU A 75 12.14 2.88 -10.17
N ASN A 76 12.67 1.77 -9.65
CA ASN A 76 13.97 1.24 -10.09
C ASN A 76 13.93 0.82 -11.56
N MET A 77 12.84 0.21 -12.02
CA MET A 77 12.64 -0.10 -13.43
C MET A 77 12.74 1.18 -14.28
N THR A 78 12.01 2.24 -13.94
CA THR A 78 12.11 3.50 -14.70
C THR A 78 13.52 4.09 -14.67
N ARG A 79 14.26 3.94 -13.57
CA ARG A 79 15.67 4.33 -13.47
C ARG A 79 16.57 3.55 -14.42
N ILE A 80 16.34 2.24 -14.55
CA ILE A 80 17.05 1.38 -15.52
C ILE A 80 16.74 1.85 -16.94
N MET A 81 15.47 2.13 -17.25
CA MET A 81 15.05 2.67 -18.55
C MET A 81 15.75 3.99 -18.91
N LEU A 82 15.96 4.88 -17.92
CA LEU A 82 16.70 6.13 -18.16
C LEU A 82 18.16 5.90 -18.60
N GLY A 83 18.79 4.84 -18.12
CA GLY A 83 20.16 4.46 -18.45
C GLY A 83 20.30 3.61 -19.72
N ASP A 84 19.19 3.19 -20.32
CA ASP A 84 19.22 2.33 -21.48
C ASP A 84 19.60 3.11 -22.76
N SER A 85 20.73 2.72 -23.35
CA SER A 85 21.23 3.37 -24.58
C SER A 85 20.28 3.16 -25.76
N VAL A 86 19.59 2.03 -25.83
CA VAL A 86 18.61 1.76 -26.91
C VAL A 86 17.44 2.74 -26.82
N LEU A 87 16.91 2.97 -25.60
CA LEU A 87 15.86 3.98 -25.40
C LEU A 87 16.36 5.39 -25.70
N GLN A 88 17.52 5.76 -25.17
CA GLN A 88 18.11 7.09 -25.32
C GLN A 88 18.40 7.44 -26.79
N GLU A 89 19.06 6.55 -27.52
CA GLU A 89 19.45 6.76 -28.93
C GLU A 89 18.22 6.80 -29.85
N ASN A 90 17.30 5.88 -29.67
CA ASN A 90 16.11 5.82 -30.53
C ASN A 90 15.10 6.95 -30.24
N LEU A 91 14.98 7.40 -28.99
CA LEU A 91 14.20 8.59 -28.69
C LEU A 91 14.83 9.84 -29.32
N ALA A 92 16.15 9.96 -29.25
CA ALA A 92 16.86 11.09 -29.89
C ALA A 92 16.68 11.09 -31.40
N ILE A 93 16.71 9.92 -32.08
CA ILE A 93 16.45 9.81 -33.52
C ILE A 93 14.99 10.15 -33.84
N ALA A 94 14.05 9.68 -33.04
CA ALA A 94 12.63 9.95 -33.24
C ALA A 94 12.29 11.42 -33.15
N ASP A 95 13.00 12.16 -32.29
CA ASP A 95 12.82 13.59 -32.05
C ASP A 95 13.65 14.48 -33.01
N ASP A 96 14.63 13.91 -33.71
CA ASP A 96 15.52 14.67 -34.63
C ASP A 96 14.75 15.11 -35.87
N PRO A 97 14.59 16.41 -36.16
CA PRO A 97 13.95 16.91 -37.37
C PRO A 97 14.69 16.52 -38.63
N ASP A 98 16.02 16.33 -38.56
CA ASP A 98 16.87 16.05 -39.71
C ASP A 98 17.00 14.54 -40.00
N ALA A 99 16.50 13.69 -39.14
CA ALA A 99 16.52 12.24 -39.32
C ALA A 99 15.61 11.81 -40.46
N THR A 100 16.07 10.85 -41.27
CA THR A 100 15.28 10.30 -42.38
C THR A 100 14.05 9.54 -41.88
N HIS A 101 13.02 9.41 -42.73
CA HIS A 101 11.85 8.58 -42.41
C HIS A 101 12.20 7.14 -42.11
N ILE A 102 13.25 6.61 -42.71
CA ILE A 102 13.72 5.24 -42.50
C ILE A 102 14.31 5.13 -41.07
N ASP A 103 15.16 6.11 -40.69
CA ASP A 103 15.78 6.11 -39.37
C ASP A 103 14.72 6.25 -38.26
N LYS A 104 13.74 7.16 -38.44
CA LYS A 104 12.62 7.30 -37.52
C LYS A 104 11.80 6.03 -37.39
N ASN A 105 11.49 5.34 -38.51
CA ASN A 105 10.74 4.10 -38.48
C ASN A 105 11.51 2.97 -37.80
N ASN A 106 12.82 2.89 -38.00
CA ASN A 106 13.69 1.95 -37.29
C ASN A 106 13.74 2.23 -35.80
N ALA A 107 13.85 3.52 -35.41
CA ALA A 107 13.80 3.96 -34.03
C ALA A 107 12.46 3.59 -33.35
N PHE A 108 11.34 3.83 -34.02
CA PHE A 108 10.02 3.43 -33.51
C PHE A 108 9.88 1.91 -33.32
N THR A 109 10.44 1.13 -34.25
CA THR A 109 10.44 -0.33 -34.15
C THR A 109 11.28 -0.80 -32.94
N ALA A 110 12.44 -0.18 -32.75
CA ALA A 110 13.32 -0.49 -31.62
C ALA A 110 12.66 -0.14 -30.27
N LEU A 111 12.05 1.06 -30.17
CA LEU A 111 11.30 1.48 -28.98
C LEU A 111 10.10 0.56 -28.71
N GLY A 112 9.34 0.20 -29.76
CA GLY A 112 8.21 -0.73 -29.68
C GLY A 112 8.60 -2.14 -29.25
N SER A 113 9.86 -2.52 -29.37
CA SER A 113 10.39 -3.78 -28.88
C SER A 113 10.97 -3.66 -27.46
N ALA A 114 11.61 -2.55 -27.15
CA ALA A 114 12.30 -2.34 -25.87
C ALA A 114 11.31 -2.13 -24.71
N VAL A 115 10.29 -1.29 -24.88
CA VAL A 115 9.33 -0.95 -23.82
C VAL A 115 8.57 -2.19 -23.32
N PRO A 116 8.02 -3.08 -24.16
CA PRO A 116 7.40 -4.32 -23.71
C PRO A 116 8.32 -5.24 -22.91
N ASN A 117 9.62 -5.28 -23.21
CA ASN A 117 10.57 -6.09 -22.47
C ASN A 117 10.65 -5.64 -21.00
N TYR A 118 10.62 -4.34 -20.73
CA TYR A 118 10.57 -3.82 -19.37
C TYR A 118 9.28 -4.25 -18.66
N TYR A 119 8.14 -4.11 -19.31
CA TYR A 119 6.88 -4.56 -18.76
C TYR A 119 6.91 -6.05 -18.37
N TYR A 120 7.27 -6.93 -19.31
CA TYR A 120 7.28 -8.37 -19.04
C TYR A 120 8.29 -8.80 -17.99
N ASN A 121 9.39 -8.09 -17.83
CA ASN A 121 10.41 -8.41 -16.84
C ASN A 121 10.05 -7.93 -15.42
N PHE A 122 9.19 -6.93 -15.28
CA PHE A 122 8.92 -6.29 -14.00
C PHE A 122 7.44 -6.32 -13.56
N LYS A 123 6.52 -6.80 -14.39
CA LYS A 123 5.09 -6.79 -14.08
C LYS A 123 4.71 -7.66 -12.87
N ASP A 124 5.39 -8.79 -12.71
CA ASP A 124 5.01 -9.78 -11.71
C ASP A 124 5.16 -9.21 -10.29
N GLY A 125 4.06 -9.22 -9.55
CA GLY A 125 3.98 -8.73 -8.18
C GLY A 125 4.06 -7.21 -8.01
N THR A 126 4.10 -6.42 -9.08
CA THR A 126 4.13 -4.95 -9.00
C THR A 126 2.77 -4.30 -9.26
N GLY A 127 1.77 -5.06 -9.67
CA GLY A 127 0.47 -4.54 -10.07
C GLY A 127 0.50 -3.65 -11.31
N MET A 128 1.58 -3.71 -12.11
CA MET A 128 1.69 -2.91 -13.33
C MET A 128 0.67 -3.34 -14.37
N ARG A 129 -0.19 -2.42 -14.80
CA ARG A 129 -1.11 -2.61 -15.92
C ARG A 129 -0.45 -2.36 -17.26
N TYR A 130 0.32 -1.30 -17.39
CA TYR A 130 1.04 -0.96 -18.62
C TYR A 130 2.17 0.05 -18.37
N ILE A 131 3.06 0.12 -19.37
CA ILE A 131 4.05 1.18 -19.53
C ILE A 131 3.74 1.91 -20.85
N SER A 132 3.79 3.22 -20.84
CA SER A 132 3.70 4.04 -22.04
C SER A 132 4.89 4.99 -22.11
N LEU A 133 5.38 5.22 -23.29
CA LEU A 133 6.42 6.18 -23.58
C LEU A 133 5.83 7.26 -24.49
N TYR A 134 5.90 8.51 -24.07
CA TYR A 134 5.38 9.65 -24.81
C TYR A 134 6.49 10.59 -25.23
N ASN A 135 6.45 11.01 -26.46
CA ASN A 135 7.16 12.19 -26.97
C ASN A 135 6.28 12.80 -28.09
N ASP A 136 6.73 13.88 -28.70
CA ASP A 136 5.95 14.58 -29.73
C ASP A 136 5.68 13.72 -30.98
N SER A 137 6.51 12.72 -31.24
CA SER A 137 6.45 11.90 -32.45
C SER A 137 5.97 10.48 -32.23
N TYR A 138 6.04 9.96 -31.01
CA TYR A 138 5.81 8.55 -30.74
C TYR A 138 5.22 8.24 -29.38
N VAL A 139 4.26 7.29 -29.38
CA VAL A 139 3.67 6.70 -28.17
C VAL A 139 3.76 5.19 -28.27
N SER A 140 4.45 4.55 -27.32
CA SER A 140 4.51 3.08 -27.21
C SER A 140 3.80 2.57 -25.97
N ARG A 141 3.08 1.46 -26.13
CA ARG A 141 2.48 0.73 -25.02
C ARG A 141 2.95 -0.69 -25.00
N SER A 142 3.18 -1.22 -23.81
CA SER A 142 3.57 -2.61 -23.62
C SER A 142 2.40 -3.55 -23.40
N ASP A 143 1.22 -3.04 -23.08
CA ASP A 143 0.08 -3.88 -22.74
C ASP A 143 -1.11 -3.67 -23.66
N TYR A 144 -1.71 -4.82 -24.07
CA TYR A 144 -2.90 -4.84 -24.92
C TYR A 144 -4.20 -4.70 -24.14
N VAL A 145 -4.14 -4.79 -22.86
CA VAL A 145 -5.30 -4.98 -22.05
C VAL A 145 -5.96 -3.69 -21.86
N LEU A 146 -5.96 -2.80 -22.39
CA LEU A 146 -6.92 -1.87 -21.96
C LEU A 146 -6.71 -0.49 -21.88
N SER A 147 -7.47 0.03 -22.27
CA SER A 147 -7.82 1.41 -22.16
C SER A 147 -6.85 2.33 -22.76
N ALA A 148 -6.81 2.10 -23.92
CA ALA A 148 -6.59 3.08 -24.90
C ALA A 148 -7.26 4.44 -24.69
N ASN A 149 -8.19 4.55 -23.82
CA ASN A 149 -8.99 5.72 -23.60
C ASN A 149 -8.63 6.46 -22.31
N VAL A 150 -7.35 6.70 -22.08
CA VAL A 150 -6.98 7.75 -21.13
C VAL A 150 -7.35 9.07 -21.80
N ALA A 151 -8.22 9.83 -21.17
CA ALA A 151 -8.64 11.12 -21.71
C ALA A 151 -7.42 12.02 -21.97
N PRO A 152 -7.37 12.75 -23.11
CA PRO A 152 -6.21 13.60 -23.44
C PRO A 152 -5.83 14.60 -22.34
N GLU A 153 -6.81 15.08 -21.60
CA GLU A 153 -6.61 15.99 -20.46
C GLU A 153 -5.85 15.31 -19.31
N ARG A 154 -6.16 14.04 -19.05
CA ARG A 154 -5.43 13.26 -18.04
C ARG A 154 -3.99 13.00 -18.46
N ILE A 155 -3.77 12.66 -19.72
CA ILE A 155 -2.39 12.48 -20.23
C ILE A 155 -1.60 13.77 -20.05
N ARG A 156 -2.18 14.92 -20.40
CA ARG A 156 -1.52 16.22 -20.23
C ARG A 156 -1.15 16.47 -18.76
N HIS A 157 -2.07 16.25 -17.83
CA HIS A 157 -1.80 16.39 -16.39
C HIS A 157 -0.66 15.47 -15.91
N LEU A 158 -0.60 14.22 -16.40
CA LEU A 158 0.47 13.28 -16.07
C LEU A 158 1.83 13.73 -16.64
N LEU A 159 1.85 14.24 -17.86
CA LEU A 159 3.06 14.80 -18.48
C LEU A 159 3.54 16.06 -17.74
N ASP A 160 2.63 16.95 -17.37
CA ASP A 160 2.95 18.17 -16.60
C ASP A 160 3.54 17.82 -15.22
N ALA A 161 3.03 16.75 -14.59
CA ALA A 161 3.58 16.25 -13.33
C ALA A 161 5.02 15.74 -13.50
N ALA A 162 5.31 15.00 -14.59
CA ALA A 162 6.66 14.53 -14.90
C ALA A 162 7.62 15.70 -15.14
N HIS A 163 7.20 16.69 -15.93
CA HIS A 163 8.01 17.88 -16.24
C HIS A 163 8.29 18.71 -14.99
N THR A 164 7.31 18.85 -14.10
CA THR A 164 7.48 19.55 -12.81
C THR A 164 8.47 18.84 -11.90
N ALA A 165 8.52 17.50 -11.97
CA ALA A 165 9.45 16.69 -11.18
C ALA A 165 10.91 16.72 -11.70
N ASP A 166 11.17 17.32 -12.84
CA ASP A 166 12.51 17.59 -13.37
C ASP A 166 13.40 16.32 -13.49
N GLY A 167 12.81 15.21 -13.98
CA GLY A 167 13.48 13.91 -14.12
C GLY A 167 13.48 13.04 -12.87
N ALA A 168 13.00 13.55 -11.73
CA ALA A 168 12.65 12.71 -10.59
C ALA A 168 11.37 11.91 -10.86
N PRO A 169 11.14 10.78 -10.16
CA PRO A 169 9.87 10.06 -10.25
C PRO A 169 8.75 10.88 -9.62
N ALA A 170 7.64 11.07 -10.33
CA ALA A 170 6.44 11.73 -9.84
C ALA A 170 5.29 10.71 -9.72
N TRP A 171 4.81 10.49 -8.50
CA TRP A 171 3.64 9.66 -8.24
C TRP A 171 2.38 10.51 -8.22
N VAL A 172 1.48 10.30 -9.19
CA VAL A 172 0.19 10.98 -9.33
C VAL A 172 -0.90 10.08 -8.74
N THR A 173 -1.55 10.57 -7.69
CA THR A 173 -2.53 9.83 -6.88
C THR A 173 -3.98 10.19 -7.21
N ASP A 174 -4.20 11.23 -8.01
CA ASP A 174 -5.55 11.80 -8.27
C ASP A 174 -6.51 10.84 -8.98
N TYR A 175 -5.98 9.75 -9.53
CA TYR A 175 -6.74 8.76 -10.29
C TYR A 175 -6.74 7.36 -9.66
N CYS A 176 -6.25 7.26 -8.42
CA CYS A 176 -6.05 5.97 -7.75
C CYS A 176 -7.32 5.12 -7.70
N GLN A 177 -8.47 5.73 -7.40
CA GLN A 177 -9.74 5.00 -7.27
C GLN A 177 -10.26 4.48 -8.61
N ASP A 178 -10.16 5.29 -9.67
CA ASP A 178 -10.80 4.98 -10.96
C ASP A 178 -9.89 4.26 -11.95
N SER A 179 -8.61 4.63 -11.96
CA SER A 179 -7.69 4.26 -13.03
C SER A 179 -6.35 3.73 -12.55
N GLY A 180 -6.11 3.74 -11.24
CA GLY A 180 -4.87 3.31 -10.62
C GLY A 180 -3.88 4.45 -10.36
N LEU A 181 -2.76 4.06 -9.78
CA LEU A 181 -1.65 4.94 -9.44
C LEU A 181 -0.74 5.12 -10.66
N PHE A 182 -0.31 6.35 -10.92
CA PHE A 182 0.60 6.63 -12.02
C PHE A 182 1.97 7.05 -11.53
N LEU A 183 3.02 6.43 -12.08
CA LEU A 183 4.38 6.93 -11.99
C LEU A 183 4.75 7.62 -13.32
N CYS A 184 5.12 8.88 -13.23
CA CYS A 184 5.49 9.71 -14.37
C CYS A 184 6.96 10.13 -14.23
N ARG A 185 7.73 10.04 -15.31
CA ARG A 185 9.14 10.41 -15.27
C ARG A 185 9.67 10.81 -16.64
N ASP A 186 10.34 11.97 -16.70
CA ASP A 186 10.99 12.43 -17.91
C ASP A 186 12.27 11.64 -18.23
N VAL A 187 12.41 11.27 -19.49
CA VAL A 187 13.62 10.73 -20.07
C VAL A 187 14.44 11.88 -20.60
N ARG A 188 15.59 12.15 -19.99
CA ARG A 188 16.48 13.24 -20.38
C ARG A 188 17.69 12.71 -21.13
N ARG A 189 18.19 13.52 -22.05
CA ARG A 189 19.39 13.19 -22.81
C ARG A 189 20.59 13.08 -21.88
N ALA A 190 21.20 11.88 -21.84
CA ALA A 190 22.38 11.65 -21.01
C ALA A 190 23.69 12.06 -21.72
N LYS A 191 23.61 12.33 -23.03
CA LYS A 191 24.78 12.64 -23.89
C LYS A 191 24.99 14.15 -24.00
N ASP A 192 26.25 14.57 -23.98
CA ASP A 192 26.70 15.95 -24.21
C ASP A 192 26.25 16.99 -23.15
N LEU A 193 25.94 16.57 -21.94
CA LEU A 193 25.49 17.42 -20.83
C LEU A 193 24.24 18.27 -21.16
N LYS A 194 23.53 17.93 -22.20
CA LYS A 194 22.22 18.50 -22.50
C LYS A 194 21.17 17.84 -21.65
N LEU A 195 20.35 18.63 -20.97
CA LEU A 195 19.23 18.14 -20.14
C LEU A 195 17.91 18.21 -20.90
N ASP A 196 17.96 18.16 -22.23
CA ASP A 196 16.75 18.16 -23.05
C ASP A 196 15.91 16.91 -22.76
N THR A 197 14.61 17.08 -22.60
CA THR A 197 13.67 15.99 -22.45
C THR A 197 13.49 15.31 -23.81
N LEU A 198 13.74 14.00 -23.85
CA LEU A 198 13.54 13.16 -25.05
C LEU A 198 12.14 12.55 -25.08
N GLY A 199 11.48 12.45 -23.93
CA GLY A 199 10.17 11.87 -23.79
C GLY A 199 9.83 11.66 -22.32
N THR A 200 8.64 11.07 -22.07
CA THR A 200 8.15 10.82 -20.71
C THR A 200 7.66 9.38 -20.60
N ILE A 201 8.16 8.68 -19.58
CA ILE A 201 7.69 7.33 -19.19
C ILE A 201 6.49 7.51 -18.28
N LEU A 202 5.38 6.83 -18.62
CA LEU A 202 4.21 6.69 -17.76
C LEU A 202 4.03 5.21 -17.43
N VAL A 203 3.97 4.88 -16.14
CA VAL A 203 3.67 3.54 -15.64
C VAL A 203 2.37 3.60 -14.88
N ASN A 204 1.42 2.76 -15.22
CA ASN A 204 0.17 2.60 -14.49
C ASN A 204 0.22 1.38 -13.58
N VAL A 205 -0.13 1.54 -12.31
CA VAL A 205 -0.16 0.49 -11.30
C VAL A 205 -1.59 0.34 -10.77
N ASP A 206 -2.11 -0.88 -10.80
CA ASP A 206 -3.39 -1.23 -10.20
C ASP A 206 -3.20 -1.48 -8.71
N LEU A 207 -3.75 -0.61 -7.88
CA LEU A 207 -3.67 -0.76 -6.43
C LEU A 207 -4.48 -1.95 -5.91
N ASN A 208 -5.61 -2.30 -6.55
CA ASN A 208 -6.38 -3.48 -6.15
C ASN A 208 -5.58 -4.75 -6.38
N GLU A 209 -4.95 -4.90 -7.55
CA GLU A 209 -4.10 -6.06 -7.86
C GLU A 209 -2.89 -6.11 -6.93
N LEU A 210 -2.22 -4.97 -6.72
CA LEU A 210 -1.05 -4.86 -5.85
C LEU A 210 -1.37 -5.24 -4.40
N ILE A 211 -2.53 -4.81 -3.88
CA ILE A 211 -3.00 -5.12 -2.54
C ILE A 211 -3.46 -6.58 -2.47
N ALA A 212 -4.21 -7.06 -3.44
CA ALA A 212 -4.68 -8.45 -3.47
C ALA A 212 -3.51 -9.44 -3.41
N ASP A 213 -2.46 -9.22 -4.16
CA ASP A 213 -1.24 -10.03 -4.14
C ASP A 213 -0.52 -9.98 -2.78
N THR A 214 -0.58 -8.82 -2.12
CA THR A 214 0.03 -8.65 -0.80
C THR A 214 -0.78 -9.37 0.28
N THR A 215 -2.11 -9.31 0.20
CA THR A 215 -3.02 -9.94 1.16
C THR A 215 -3.16 -11.44 0.98
N ALA A 216 -3.09 -11.95 -0.24
CA ALA A 216 -3.18 -13.38 -0.51
C ALA A 216 -2.11 -14.20 0.24
N GLN A 217 -0.98 -13.57 0.58
CA GLN A 217 0.08 -14.18 1.38
C GLN A 217 -0.18 -14.15 2.89
N MET A 218 -1.08 -13.30 3.37
CA MET A 218 -1.28 -13.04 4.80
C MET A 218 -2.65 -13.41 5.31
N ASP A 219 -3.68 -13.21 4.53
CA ASP A 219 -5.07 -13.40 4.93
C ASP A 219 -5.78 -14.40 4.03
N GLN A 220 -5.87 -15.65 4.49
CA GLN A 220 -6.62 -16.70 3.80
C GLN A 220 -8.13 -16.47 3.87
N SER A 221 -8.62 -15.57 4.73
CA SER A 221 -10.05 -15.29 4.91
C SER A 221 -10.60 -14.26 3.90
N GLY A 222 -9.73 -13.48 3.27
CA GLY A 222 -10.11 -12.47 2.28
C GLY A 222 -10.94 -11.31 2.84
N THR A 223 -10.86 -11.06 4.15
CA THR A 223 -11.66 -10.05 4.86
C THR A 223 -10.91 -8.74 5.11
N THR A 224 -9.62 -8.71 4.83
CA THR A 224 -8.79 -7.51 5.07
C THR A 224 -9.11 -6.43 4.04
N ARG A 225 -9.41 -5.24 4.52
CA ARG A 225 -9.72 -4.06 3.70
C ARG A 225 -8.67 -2.99 3.92
N TYR A 226 -8.41 -2.19 2.89
CA TYR A 226 -7.39 -1.15 2.92
C TYR A 226 -7.99 0.18 2.53
N ILE A 227 -7.57 1.21 3.27
CA ILE A 227 -7.77 2.61 2.91
C ILE A 227 -6.38 3.25 2.91
N LEU A 228 -6.04 3.94 1.82
CA LEU A 228 -4.80 4.68 1.71
C LEU A 228 -5.08 6.17 1.84
N TYR A 229 -4.28 6.83 2.67
CA TYR A 229 -4.34 8.27 2.88
C TYR A 229 -3.04 8.93 2.42
N LYS A 230 -3.16 10.13 1.85
CA LYS A 230 -2.05 11.02 1.56
C LYS A 230 -2.38 12.40 2.14
N ASP A 231 -1.52 12.92 3.01
CA ASP A 231 -1.70 14.21 3.66
C ASP A 231 -3.07 14.37 4.39
N GLY A 232 -3.57 13.24 4.95
CA GLY A 232 -4.85 13.19 5.65
C GLY A 232 -6.08 13.08 4.74
N GLN A 233 -5.90 13.04 3.43
CA GLN A 233 -6.99 12.81 2.47
C GLN A 233 -6.97 11.36 2.00
N GLU A 234 -8.13 10.74 1.91
CA GLU A 234 -8.30 9.43 1.31
C GLU A 234 -8.02 9.51 -0.19
N ILE A 235 -7.14 8.63 -0.67
CA ILE A 235 -6.77 8.54 -2.09
C ILE A 235 -7.24 7.23 -2.73
N PHE A 236 -7.50 6.21 -1.92
CA PHE A 236 -7.92 4.90 -2.40
C PHE A 236 -8.52 4.07 -1.28
N HIS A 237 -9.55 3.27 -1.61
CA HIS A 237 -10.06 2.18 -0.79
C HIS A 237 -10.37 0.96 -1.64
N THR A 238 -10.31 -0.23 -1.03
CA THR A 238 -10.68 -1.46 -1.73
C THR A 238 -12.18 -1.50 -2.02
N ASP A 239 -12.58 -1.98 -3.20
CA ASP A 239 -13.98 -2.01 -3.67
C ASP A 239 -14.95 -2.79 -2.76
N THR A 240 -14.42 -3.57 -1.83
CA THR A 240 -15.20 -4.33 -0.84
C THR A 240 -15.61 -3.51 0.39
N PHE A 241 -15.28 -2.22 0.44
CA PHE A 241 -15.61 -1.35 1.58
C PHE A 241 -17.06 -0.87 1.48
N PRO A 242 -17.96 -1.19 2.43
CA PRO A 242 -19.31 -0.67 2.42
C PRO A 242 -19.29 0.84 2.71
N GLU A 243 -20.07 1.63 1.97
CA GLU A 243 -20.11 3.11 2.11
C GLU A 243 -20.46 3.59 3.53
N ASN A 244 -21.28 2.81 4.25
CA ASN A 244 -21.66 3.12 5.63
C ASN A 244 -20.51 2.96 6.64
N GLU A 245 -19.51 2.12 6.34
CA GLU A 245 -18.31 1.97 7.17
C GLU A 245 -17.29 3.09 6.91
N LEU A 246 -17.15 3.55 5.66
CA LEU A 246 -16.30 4.69 5.30
C LEU A 246 -16.68 5.97 6.03
N GLN A 247 -17.99 6.24 6.17
CA GLN A 247 -18.50 7.43 6.87
C GLN A 247 -18.22 7.42 8.38
N SER A 248 -17.96 6.26 8.96
CA SER A 248 -17.66 6.11 10.40
C SER A 248 -16.19 6.30 10.76
N LEU A 249 -15.31 6.34 9.75
CA LEU A 249 -13.85 6.46 9.91
C LEU A 249 -13.33 7.89 9.69
N ASN A 250 -14.16 8.78 9.12
CA ASN A 250 -13.93 10.22 8.94
C ASN A 250 -14.56 11.02 10.09
#